data_84ba05ee9ebceb548036762adde5d763
#
_entry.id   84ba05ee9ebceb548036762adde5d763
#
_cell.length_a   1.000
_cell.length_b   1.000
_cell.length_c   1.000
_cell.angle_alpha   90.00
_cell.angle_beta   90.00
_cell.angle_gamma   90.00
#
_symmetry.space_group_name_H-M   'P 1'
#
loop_
_entity.id
_entity.type
_entity.pdbx_description
1 polymer ?
#
loop_
_entity_poly.entity_id
_entity_poly.type
_entity_poly.pdbx_seq_one_letter_code
_entity_poly.pdbx_strand_id
1 'polypeptide(L)'
;MSGRGQLFAAALAVLAVATGAVYLEREVGPRPPAPAAPGRAPSGAWLCPHGGGPGWSVGVILANPGEDPVPVRLTSLSGRRAGEPRLLEVPAGQTLRADVPAGAREAATYVEYFGGWVAAGWVAHAGGR
;
A
#
# COMPACT_ATOMS: atom_id res chain seq x y z
N MET A 1 -9.80 -48.79 21.55
CA MET A 1 -10.02 -47.40 22.00
C MET A 1 -10.80 -46.67 20.91
N SER A 2 -11.99 -46.21 21.24
CA SER A 2 -13.03 -45.89 20.25
C SER A 2 -12.71 -44.58 19.51
N GLY A 3 -12.85 -44.60 18.19
CA GLY A 3 -12.63 -43.44 17.29
C GLY A 3 -13.43 -42.16 17.60
N ARG A 4 -14.45 -42.28 18.47
CA ARG A 4 -15.21 -41.15 18.99
C ARG A 4 -14.36 -40.20 19.87
N GLY A 5 -13.47 -40.74 20.69
CA GLY A 5 -12.59 -39.92 21.54
C GLY A 5 -11.57 -39.14 20.72
N GLN A 6 -11.05 -39.73 19.64
CA GLN A 6 -10.10 -39.03 18.76
C GLN A 6 -10.77 -37.90 17.96
N LEU A 7 -12.01 -38.10 17.51
CA LEU A 7 -12.77 -37.03 16.83
C LEU A 7 -13.09 -35.86 17.74
N PHE A 8 -13.43 -36.13 19.00
CA PHE A 8 -13.66 -35.07 20.01
C PHE A 8 -12.37 -34.30 20.33
N ALA A 9 -11.25 -34.99 20.48
CA ALA A 9 -9.95 -34.34 20.74
C ALA A 9 -9.50 -33.46 19.55
N ALA A 10 -9.68 -33.94 18.31
CA ALA A 10 -9.40 -33.17 17.11
C ALA A 10 -10.28 -31.92 16.99
N ALA A 11 -11.59 -32.04 17.24
CA ALA A 11 -12.52 -30.91 17.21
C ALA A 11 -12.18 -29.84 18.26
N LEU A 12 -11.81 -30.25 19.47
CA LEU A 12 -11.37 -29.31 20.51
C LEU A 12 -10.06 -28.60 20.14
N ALA A 13 -9.11 -29.30 19.54
CA ALA A 13 -7.86 -28.71 19.08
C ALA A 13 -8.09 -27.64 17.98
N VAL A 14 -8.94 -27.94 17.00
CA VAL A 14 -9.31 -26.98 15.94
C VAL A 14 -10.02 -25.77 16.52
N LEU A 15 -10.93 -25.97 17.47
CA LEU A 15 -11.64 -24.86 18.13
C LEU A 15 -10.68 -23.98 18.92
N ALA A 16 -9.71 -24.56 19.63
CA ALA A 16 -8.72 -23.82 20.40
C ALA A 16 -7.80 -22.99 19.48
N VAL A 17 -7.37 -23.56 18.34
CA VAL A 17 -6.54 -22.84 17.36
C VAL A 17 -7.33 -21.70 16.70
N ALA A 18 -8.58 -21.93 16.31
CA ALA A 18 -9.43 -20.91 15.73
C ALA A 18 -9.71 -19.75 16.69
N THR A 19 -9.99 -20.07 17.95
CA THR A 19 -10.23 -19.05 19.00
C THR A 19 -8.96 -18.26 19.30
N GLY A 20 -7.79 -18.92 19.33
CA GLY A 20 -6.50 -18.30 19.53
C GLY A 20 -6.12 -17.37 18.38
N ALA A 21 -6.39 -17.77 17.13
CA ALA A 21 -6.16 -16.94 15.95
C ALA A 21 -7.01 -15.65 15.97
N VAL A 22 -8.30 -15.77 16.27
CA VAL A 22 -9.21 -14.61 16.38
C VAL A 22 -8.78 -13.67 17.53
N TYR A 23 -8.30 -14.23 18.62
CA TYR A 23 -7.81 -13.42 19.76
C TYR A 23 -6.55 -12.66 19.38
N LEU A 24 -5.59 -13.34 18.73
CA LEU A 24 -4.37 -12.71 18.21
C LEU A 24 -4.65 -11.62 17.18
N GLU A 25 -5.59 -11.83 16.26
CA GLU A 25 -5.98 -10.79 15.30
C GLU A 25 -6.57 -9.55 15.98
N ARG A 26 -7.31 -9.72 17.07
CA ARG A 26 -7.86 -8.58 17.83
C ARG A 26 -6.79 -7.82 18.61
N GLU A 27 -5.79 -8.52 19.15
CA GLU A 27 -4.69 -7.91 19.91
C GLU A 27 -3.60 -7.31 19.01
N VAL A 28 -3.33 -7.94 17.84
CA VAL A 28 -2.30 -7.56 16.87
C VAL A 28 -2.88 -6.82 15.67
N GLY A 29 -4.22 -6.60 15.65
CA GLY A 29 -4.90 -5.83 14.61
C GLY A 29 -4.18 -4.50 14.34
N PRO A 30 -4.23 -3.99 13.11
CA PRO A 30 -3.50 -2.77 12.74
C PRO A 30 -3.84 -1.68 13.75
N ARG A 31 -2.84 -1.33 14.55
CA ARG A 31 -2.96 -0.25 15.53
C ARG A 31 -3.30 1.01 14.75
N PRO A 32 -4.42 1.68 15.04
CA PRO A 32 -4.69 2.94 14.38
C PRO A 32 -3.45 3.83 14.54
N PRO A 33 -3.02 4.51 13.46
CA PRO A 33 -1.87 5.40 13.55
C PRO A 33 -2.09 6.35 14.73
N ALA A 34 -1.05 6.52 15.53
CA ALA A 34 -1.11 7.46 16.65
C ALA A 34 -1.56 8.82 16.11
N PRO A 35 -2.49 9.50 16.80
CA PRO A 35 -2.91 10.83 16.36
C PRO A 35 -1.67 11.70 16.17
N ALA A 36 -1.56 12.35 15.02
CA ALA A 36 -0.46 13.25 14.73
C ALA A 36 -0.35 14.28 15.85
N ALA A 37 0.87 14.53 16.33
CA ALA A 37 1.10 15.54 17.35
C ALA A 37 0.53 16.88 16.87
N PRO A 38 -0.21 17.62 17.71
CA PRO A 38 -0.78 18.90 17.32
C PRO A 38 0.33 19.82 16.80
N GLY A 39 0.19 20.32 15.58
CA GLY A 39 1.08 21.32 14.99
C GLY A 39 2.10 20.82 13.96
N ARG A 40 2.16 19.53 13.65
CA ARG A 40 2.96 19.02 12.52
C ARG A 40 2.06 18.28 11.54
N ALA A 41 1.93 18.83 10.35
CA ALA A 41 1.27 18.13 9.25
C ALA A 41 2.02 16.82 8.95
N PRO A 42 1.31 15.69 8.77
CA PRO A 42 1.94 14.39 8.53
C PRO A 42 2.74 14.40 7.24
N SER A 43 3.84 13.67 7.25
CA SER A 43 4.63 13.37 6.05
C SER A 43 4.93 11.88 6.06
N GLY A 44 5.06 11.28 4.89
CA GLY A 44 5.30 9.86 4.80
C GLY A 44 5.65 9.40 3.40
N ALA A 45 5.65 8.08 3.23
CA ALA A 45 5.97 7.50 1.94
C ALA A 45 5.21 6.19 1.70
N TRP A 46 5.00 5.90 0.41
CA TRP A 46 4.45 4.65 -0.09
C TRP A 46 5.42 4.03 -1.08
N LEU A 47 5.54 2.73 -1.05
CA LEU A 47 6.17 1.97 -2.12
C LEU A 47 5.07 1.28 -2.93
N CYS A 48 5.04 1.57 -4.23
CA CYS A 48 4.08 1.00 -5.18
C CYS A 48 4.82 -0.01 -6.09
N PRO A 49 4.88 -1.30 -5.73
CA PRO A 49 5.58 -2.33 -6.48
C PRO A 49 4.70 -2.85 -7.62
N HIS A 50 4.59 -2.09 -8.69
CA HIS A 50 3.66 -2.37 -9.79
C HIS A 50 4.18 -3.37 -10.84
N GLY A 51 5.50 -3.60 -10.87
CA GLY A 51 6.10 -4.38 -11.95
C GLY A 51 6.02 -3.67 -13.30
N GLY A 52 6.19 -4.42 -14.39
CA GLY A 52 6.10 -3.89 -15.73
C GLY A 52 6.64 -4.85 -16.79
N GLY A 53 6.78 -4.34 -18.00
CA GLY A 53 7.31 -5.05 -19.16
C GLY A 53 7.12 -4.27 -20.45
N PRO A 54 7.61 -4.79 -21.58
CA PRO A 54 7.39 -4.17 -22.88
C PRO A 54 5.88 -4.02 -23.17
N GLY A 55 5.45 -2.83 -23.53
CA GLY A 55 4.04 -2.53 -23.82
C GLY A 55 3.13 -2.35 -22.61
N TRP A 56 3.67 -2.38 -21.39
CA TRP A 56 2.91 -2.07 -20.17
C TRP A 56 2.78 -0.56 -19.97
N SER A 57 1.62 -0.14 -19.45
CA SER A 57 1.39 1.21 -18.94
C SER A 57 0.98 1.13 -17.47
N VAL A 58 1.54 2.00 -16.65
CA VAL A 58 1.23 2.07 -15.21
C VAL A 58 0.91 3.50 -14.83
N GLY A 59 -0.18 3.65 -14.08
CA GLY A 59 -0.55 4.90 -13.44
C GLY A 59 -0.55 4.74 -11.93
N VAL A 60 0.16 5.62 -11.24
CA VAL A 60 0.04 5.78 -9.78
C VAL A 60 -1.14 6.70 -9.52
N ILE A 61 -2.03 6.25 -8.65
CA ILE A 61 -3.21 7.00 -8.21
C ILE A 61 -2.90 7.60 -6.85
N LEU A 62 -3.04 8.90 -6.73
CA LEU A 62 -2.80 9.66 -5.51
C LEU A 62 -4.09 10.35 -5.09
N ALA A 63 -4.54 10.12 -3.88
CA ALA A 63 -5.75 10.76 -3.33
C ALA A 63 -5.39 11.58 -2.09
N ASN A 64 -5.76 12.84 -2.11
CA ASN A 64 -5.64 13.74 -0.97
C ASN A 64 -7.03 13.96 -0.34
N PRO A 65 -7.32 13.35 0.83
CA PRO A 65 -8.59 13.53 1.52
C PRO A 65 -8.65 14.83 2.34
N GLY A 66 -7.53 15.57 2.42
CA GLY A 66 -7.41 16.80 3.22
C GLY A 66 -7.98 18.03 2.53
N GLU A 67 -7.99 19.13 3.28
CA GLU A 67 -8.50 20.45 2.83
C GLU A 67 -7.39 21.32 2.21
N ASP A 68 -6.11 20.94 2.39
CA ASP A 68 -4.97 21.65 1.86
C ASP A 68 -4.28 20.84 0.74
N PRO A 69 -3.68 21.49 -0.27
CA PRO A 69 -2.85 20.82 -1.27
C PRO A 69 -1.64 20.15 -0.63
N VAL A 70 -1.28 18.95 -1.13
CA VAL A 70 -0.15 18.18 -0.60
C VAL A 70 0.93 18.02 -1.65
N PRO A 71 2.17 18.53 -1.42
CA PRO A 71 3.31 18.26 -2.25
C PRO A 71 3.71 16.78 -2.20
N VAL A 72 3.98 16.22 -3.37
CA VAL A 72 4.37 14.81 -3.53
C VAL A 72 5.59 14.72 -4.42
N ARG A 73 6.51 13.82 -4.08
CA ARG A 73 7.66 13.44 -4.88
C ARG A 73 7.53 11.99 -5.33
N LEU A 74 7.53 11.78 -6.64
CA LEU A 74 7.52 10.45 -7.26
C LEU A 74 8.91 10.09 -7.74
N THR A 75 9.45 8.96 -7.32
CA THR A 75 10.71 8.41 -7.80
C THR A 75 10.46 7.03 -8.40
N SER A 76 10.69 6.88 -9.69
CA SER A 76 10.58 5.58 -10.35
C SER A 76 11.79 4.72 -10.02
N LEU A 77 11.55 3.47 -9.68
CA LEU A 77 12.57 2.47 -9.37
C LEU A 77 12.55 1.38 -10.42
N SER A 78 13.73 0.95 -10.89
CA SER A 78 13.88 -0.16 -11.84
C SER A 78 15.07 -1.01 -11.40
N GLY A 79 14.79 -2.14 -10.79
CA GLY A 79 15.79 -2.95 -10.12
C GLY A 79 16.51 -2.14 -9.03
N ARG A 80 17.82 -1.96 -9.18
CA ARG A 80 18.66 -1.18 -8.24
C ARG A 80 18.83 0.30 -8.62
N ARG A 81 18.15 0.77 -9.66
CA ARG A 81 18.30 2.15 -10.16
C ARG A 81 17.07 2.97 -9.79
N ALA A 82 17.33 4.16 -9.26
CA ALA A 82 16.33 5.20 -9.08
C ALA A 82 16.36 6.13 -10.29
N GLY A 83 15.19 6.48 -10.81
CA GLY A 83 15.03 7.51 -11.82
C GLY A 83 15.08 8.91 -11.21
N GLU A 84 14.96 9.92 -12.07
CA GLU A 84 14.87 11.30 -11.65
C GLU A 84 13.55 11.55 -10.92
N PRO A 85 13.56 12.18 -9.73
CA PRO A 85 12.36 12.49 -8.99
C PRO A 85 11.49 13.52 -9.73
N ARG A 86 10.17 13.27 -9.77
CA ARG A 86 9.17 14.20 -10.29
C ARG A 86 8.36 14.77 -9.14
N LEU A 87 8.34 16.11 -9.03
CA LEU A 87 7.53 16.83 -8.07
C LEU A 87 6.15 17.13 -8.68
N LEU A 88 5.12 16.97 -7.89
CA LEU A 88 3.74 17.33 -8.21
C LEU A 88 2.99 17.74 -6.94
N GLU A 89 1.83 18.30 -7.10
CA GLU A 89 0.94 18.67 -6.01
C GLU A 89 -0.40 17.96 -6.19
N VAL A 90 -0.93 17.37 -5.12
CA VAL A 90 -2.28 16.79 -5.12
C VAL A 90 -3.22 17.81 -4.47
N PRO A 91 -4.14 18.42 -5.25
CA PRO A 91 -5.05 19.43 -4.71
C PRO A 91 -5.95 18.85 -3.60
N ALA A 92 -6.46 19.72 -2.75
CA ALA A 92 -7.38 19.38 -1.68
C ALA A 92 -8.60 18.59 -2.18
N GLY A 93 -8.93 17.50 -1.53
CA GLY A 93 -10.09 16.66 -1.84
C GLY A 93 -10.04 15.96 -3.22
N GLN A 94 -8.89 15.97 -3.90
CA GLN A 94 -8.78 15.43 -5.26
C GLN A 94 -7.99 14.13 -5.33
N THR A 95 -8.23 13.44 -6.44
CA THR A 95 -7.47 12.25 -6.86
C THR A 95 -6.77 12.56 -8.18
N LEU A 96 -5.47 12.33 -8.24
CA LEU A 96 -4.65 12.46 -9.44
C LEU A 96 -4.15 11.10 -9.91
N ARG A 97 -4.03 10.94 -11.21
CA ARG A 97 -3.28 9.85 -11.83
C ARG A 97 -1.97 10.38 -12.41
N ALA A 98 -0.88 9.74 -12.02
CA ALA A 98 0.44 10.03 -12.54
C ALA A 98 0.97 8.82 -13.31
N ASP A 99 1.15 8.94 -14.62
CA ASP A 99 1.75 7.89 -15.41
C ASP A 99 3.25 7.78 -15.10
N VAL A 100 3.71 6.54 -14.93
CA VAL A 100 5.08 6.22 -14.52
C VAL A 100 5.70 5.20 -15.47
N PRO A 101 7.06 5.18 -15.60
CA PRO A 101 7.75 4.18 -16.41
C PRO A 101 7.49 2.75 -15.91
N ALA A 102 7.14 1.85 -16.82
CA ALA A 102 6.81 0.46 -16.53
C ALA A 102 7.53 -0.55 -17.44
N GLY A 103 8.64 -0.15 -18.07
CA GLY A 103 9.37 -0.99 -19.04
C GLY A 103 10.13 -2.16 -18.45
N ALA A 104 10.34 -2.22 -17.15
CA ALA A 104 11.09 -3.28 -16.47
C ALA A 104 10.20 -4.17 -15.60
N ARG A 105 10.55 -5.47 -15.48
CA ARG A 105 9.82 -6.40 -14.60
C ARG A 105 9.86 -5.98 -13.13
N GLU A 106 10.99 -5.48 -12.68
CA GLU A 106 11.21 -5.03 -11.31
C GLU A 106 10.97 -3.52 -11.19
N ALA A 107 9.87 -3.03 -11.79
CA ALA A 107 9.50 -1.63 -11.69
C ALA A 107 8.65 -1.36 -10.45
N ALA A 108 8.95 -0.26 -9.79
CA ALA A 108 8.19 0.26 -8.66
C ALA A 108 8.20 1.78 -8.70
N THR A 109 7.33 2.41 -7.93
CA THR A 109 7.35 3.85 -7.71
C THR A 109 7.38 4.13 -6.22
N TYR A 110 8.34 4.93 -5.80
CA TYR A 110 8.41 5.46 -4.45
C TYR A 110 7.72 6.83 -4.43
N VAL A 111 6.76 6.97 -3.54
CA VAL A 111 5.89 8.14 -3.41
C VAL A 111 6.17 8.75 -2.04
N GLU A 112 6.69 9.96 -1.99
CA GLU A 112 6.86 10.70 -0.73
C GLU A 112 5.88 11.87 -0.71
N TYR A 113 5.24 12.12 0.42
CA TYR A 113 4.32 13.25 0.59
C TYR A 113 4.69 14.07 1.83
N PHE A 114 4.41 15.36 1.77
CA PHE A 114 4.89 16.31 2.75
C PHE A 114 3.75 17.25 3.20
N GLY A 115 3.57 17.38 4.51
CA GLY A 115 2.67 18.35 5.06
C GLY A 115 1.18 18.03 4.94
N GLY A 116 0.81 16.79 4.69
CA GLY A 116 -0.59 16.35 4.60
C GLY A 116 -0.70 14.84 4.45
N TRP A 117 -1.90 14.31 4.29
CA TRP A 117 -2.15 12.90 4.03
C TRP A 117 -2.39 12.66 2.55
N VAL A 118 -1.71 11.63 2.01
CA VAL A 118 -1.97 11.14 0.65
C VAL A 118 -2.06 9.61 0.69
N ALA A 119 -3.17 9.08 0.19
CA ALA A 119 -3.27 7.66 -0.14
C ALA A 119 -2.68 7.42 -1.52
N ALA A 120 -1.95 6.32 -1.69
CA ALA A 120 -1.37 5.92 -2.96
C ALA A 120 -1.78 4.50 -3.34
N GLY A 121 -2.03 4.30 -4.62
CA GLY A 121 -2.28 3.02 -5.25
C GLY A 121 -1.77 3.02 -6.68
N TRP A 122 -1.92 1.91 -7.40
CA TRP A 122 -1.51 1.87 -8.81
C TRP A 122 -2.44 1.01 -9.64
N VAL A 123 -2.48 1.31 -10.93
CA VAL A 123 -3.17 0.52 -11.95
C VAL A 123 -2.18 0.20 -13.06
N ALA A 124 -2.01 -1.07 -13.35
CA ALA A 124 -1.14 -1.55 -14.42
C ALA A 124 -1.98 -2.19 -15.54
N HIS A 125 -1.68 -1.85 -16.78
CA HIS A 125 -2.30 -2.44 -17.96
C HIS A 125 -1.21 -3.06 -18.83
N ALA A 126 -1.35 -4.35 -19.13
CA ALA A 126 -0.55 -4.98 -20.17
C ALA A 126 -1.12 -4.53 -21.52
N GLY A 127 -0.28 -3.99 -22.39
CA GLY A 127 -0.67 -3.68 -23.76
C GLY A 127 -1.12 -4.94 -24.47
N GLY A 128 -2.38 -5.00 -24.91
CA GLY A 128 -2.85 -6.06 -25.79
C GLY A 128 -2.10 -5.98 -27.12
N ARG A 129 -1.65 -7.15 -27.61
CA ARG A 129 -1.20 -7.31 -29.01
C ARG A 129 -2.39 -7.37 -29.92
#